data_1bdbcae46c0f95bad91286bc101d3c67
#
_entry.id   1bdbcae46c0f95bad91286bc101d3c67
#
_cell.length_a   1.000
_cell.length_b   1.000
_cell.length_c   1.000
_cell.angle_alpha   90.00
_cell.angle_beta   90.00
_cell.angle_gamma   90.00
#
_symmetry.space_group_name_H-M   'P 1'
#
loop_
_entity.id
_entity.type
_entity.pdbx_description
1 polymer ?
#
loop_
_entity_poly.entity_id
_entity_poly.type
_entity_poly.pdbx_seq_one_letter_code
_entity_poly.pdbx_strand_id
1 'polypeptide(L)'
;MYDQKRLRFPSSPCDTKFCDLSARPKRFPIVPSERSDVLRALFITLSESRWLRAVAEHSAVGQKVSSRFVAGTQLDDILRVTQAANQAGLTVSVDNLGENVTNAEEARASVERYHLLLDEIAARKLNANISLKLTHMGLDVDAKLAREQVAGLVAKAASMSPRNFVRVDMEGSAYTQRTLDFVHELHRVSGNQGCVGAVIQSYMRRSENDVEKLLAEGIRIRLCKGAYKEPPEIALQKKSEVDANYIKLMKLLMKSGAYHGLATHDERIINEAKTFATREAIPRDAFEFQMLYGIRRDLQQSLVHEGWRVRVYIPFGTEWYPYLMRRLAERPANLWFVAKNIMRR
;
A
#
# COMPACT_ATOMS: atom_id res chain seq x y z
N MET A 1 -35.83 46.40 -35.25
CA MET A 1 -35.37 47.79 -34.99
C MET A 1 -34.97 47.84 -33.53
N TYR A 2 -33.74 47.43 -33.21
CA TYR A 2 -33.04 47.76 -31.96
C TYR A 2 -31.52 47.62 -32.19
N ASP A 3 -30.80 48.58 -31.72
CA ASP A 3 -29.52 49.16 -32.06
C ASP A 3 -28.31 48.31 -31.54
N GLN A 4 -27.30 48.09 -32.42
CA GLN A 4 -26.03 47.54 -32.08
C GLN A 4 -25.10 48.64 -31.56
N LYS A 5 -24.81 48.67 -30.26
CA LYS A 5 -23.69 49.46 -29.72
C LYS A 5 -22.47 48.61 -29.53
N ARG A 6 -21.48 48.77 -30.41
CA ARG A 6 -20.09 48.29 -30.27
C ARG A 6 -19.39 49.02 -29.12
N LEU A 7 -18.94 48.26 -28.14
CA LEU A 7 -17.97 48.70 -27.15
C LEU A 7 -16.55 48.42 -27.65
N ARG A 8 -15.77 49.44 -27.86
CA ARG A 8 -14.33 49.41 -28.18
C ARG A 8 -13.58 49.32 -26.84
N PHE A 9 -12.65 48.38 -26.71
CA PHE A 9 -11.63 48.33 -25.66
C PHE A 9 -10.34 48.98 -26.17
N PRO A 10 -9.61 49.73 -25.35
CA PRO A 10 -8.34 50.36 -25.75
C PRO A 10 -7.20 49.32 -25.70
N SER A 11 -6.37 49.38 -26.73
CA SER A 11 -5.11 48.64 -26.84
C SER A 11 -4.04 49.29 -25.97
N SER A 12 -3.51 48.54 -24.99
CA SER A 12 -2.23 48.88 -24.32
C SER A 12 -1.13 47.93 -24.80
N PRO A 13 0.09 48.40 -24.98
CA PRO A 13 1.20 47.61 -25.50
C PRO A 13 1.72 46.62 -24.43
N CYS A 14 1.86 45.38 -24.83
CA CYS A 14 2.43 44.32 -24.02
C CYS A 14 3.97 44.37 -24.10
N ASP A 15 4.62 44.75 -23.00
CA ASP A 15 6.06 44.62 -22.82
C ASP A 15 6.48 43.15 -22.84
N THR A 16 7.16 42.75 -23.90
CA THR A 16 7.81 41.47 -24.04
C THR A 16 9.09 41.42 -23.19
N LYS A 17 9.01 40.96 -21.95
CA LYS A 17 10.17 40.43 -21.24
C LYS A 17 10.20 38.90 -21.43
N PHE A 18 11.18 38.44 -22.18
CA PHE A 18 11.57 37.07 -22.40
C PHE A 18 11.71 36.36 -21.04
N CYS A 19 10.83 35.39 -20.77
CA CYS A 19 11.03 34.39 -19.73
C CYS A 19 11.93 33.31 -20.31
N ASP A 20 13.16 33.24 -19.83
CA ASP A 20 14.16 32.26 -20.19
C ASP A 20 13.72 30.85 -19.62
N LEU A 21 13.18 30.02 -20.48
CA LEU A 21 12.71 28.65 -20.19
C LEU A 21 13.84 27.58 -20.24
N SER A 22 15.10 27.97 -19.99
CA SER A 22 16.26 27.10 -20.06
C SER A 22 16.65 26.44 -18.72
N ALA A 23 15.82 26.47 -17.69
CA ALA A 23 16.06 25.71 -16.46
C ALA A 23 15.83 24.20 -16.69
N ARG A 24 16.86 23.47 -17.14
CA ARG A 24 16.88 22.00 -17.19
C ARG A 24 16.56 21.43 -15.81
N PRO A 25 15.63 20.46 -15.67
CA PRO A 25 15.39 19.79 -14.40
C PRO A 25 16.68 19.11 -13.95
N LYS A 26 17.11 19.35 -12.72
CA LYS A 26 18.27 18.72 -12.10
C LYS A 26 18.08 17.20 -12.16
N ARG A 27 18.85 16.53 -13.03
CA ARG A 27 18.95 15.07 -13.06
C ARG A 27 19.60 14.65 -11.76
N PHE A 28 18.86 13.96 -10.89
CA PHE A 28 19.44 13.22 -9.79
C PHE A 28 20.32 12.11 -10.37
N PRO A 29 21.54 11.87 -9.82
CA PRO A 29 22.41 10.82 -10.32
C PRO A 29 21.70 9.47 -10.16
N ILE A 30 21.60 8.72 -11.27
CA ILE A 30 21.17 7.32 -11.27
C ILE A 30 22.33 6.54 -10.63
N VAL A 31 22.10 6.03 -9.41
CA VAL A 31 23.04 5.13 -8.73
C VAL A 31 23.11 3.86 -9.57
N PRO A 32 24.30 3.36 -9.96
CA PRO A 32 24.45 2.12 -10.71
C PRO A 32 23.81 0.93 -9.99
N SER A 33 23.20 0.00 -10.72
CA SER A 33 22.43 -1.13 -10.20
C SER A 33 23.17 -1.97 -9.14
N GLU A 34 24.45 -2.21 -9.31
CA GLU A 34 25.29 -2.97 -8.38
C GLU A 34 25.40 -2.34 -6.97
N ARG A 35 25.47 -1.02 -6.87
CA ARG A 35 25.51 -0.33 -5.56
C ARG A 35 24.16 -0.40 -4.83
N SER A 36 23.06 -0.43 -5.57
CA SER A 36 21.72 -0.56 -4.96
C SER A 36 21.51 -1.97 -4.39
N ASP A 37 22.04 -3.00 -5.04
CA ASP A 37 21.91 -4.39 -4.61
C ASP A 37 22.75 -4.68 -3.37
N VAL A 38 23.97 -4.12 -3.29
CA VAL A 38 24.85 -4.22 -2.10
C VAL A 38 24.21 -3.51 -0.89
N LEU A 39 23.68 -2.30 -1.07
CA LEU A 39 22.97 -1.59 0.00
C LEU A 39 21.71 -2.33 0.45
N ARG A 40 20.94 -2.89 -0.49
CA ARG A 40 19.78 -3.71 -0.17
C ARG A 40 20.15 -4.93 0.65
N ALA A 41 21.17 -5.68 0.23
CA ALA A 41 21.69 -6.84 0.97
C ALA A 41 22.15 -6.45 2.39
N LEU A 42 22.89 -5.35 2.51
CA LEU A 42 23.33 -4.82 3.80
C LEU A 42 22.15 -4.51 4.73
N PHE A 43 21.10 -3.82 4.24
CA PHE A 43 19.93 -3.50 5.06
C PHE A 43 19.14 -4.73 5.48
N ILE A 44 19.04 -5.73 4.62
CA ILE A 44 18.39 -7.01 4.95
C ILE A 44 19.19 -7.71 6.06
N THR A 45 20.53 -7.81 5.93
CA THR A 45 21.37 -8.38 6.99
C THR A 45 21.29 -7.59 8.30
N LEU A 46 21.29 -6.25 8.22
CA LEU A 46 21.13 -5.39 9.39
C LEU A 46 19.74 -5.54 10.04
N SER A 47 18.70 -5.88 9.27
CA SER A 47 17.34 -6.11 9.81
C SER A 47 17.26 -7.31 10.75
N GLU A 48 18.17 -8.27 10.63
CA GLU A 48 18.25 -9.48 11.46
C GLU A 48 19.10 -9.27 12.73
N SER A 49 19.81 -8.15 12.83
CA SER A 49 20.71 -7.86 13.97
C SER A 49 19.93 -7.45 15.22
N ARG A 50 19.89 -8.34 16.23
CA ARG A 50 19.25 -8.09 17.53
C ARG A 50 19.85 -6.90 18.27
N TRP A 51 21.17 -6.70 18.17
CA TRP A 51 21.86 -5.58 18.80
C TRP A 51 21.47 -4.23 18.19
N LEU A 52 21.48 -4.14 16.86
CA LEU A 52 21.06 -2.92 16.16
C LEU A 52 19.59 -2.60 16.39
N ARG A 53 18.74 -3.63 16.45
CA ARG A 53 17.33 -3.51 16.82
C ARG A 53 17.19 -2.87 18.21
N ALA A 54 17.85 -3.42 19.23
CA ALA A 54 17.81 -2.90 20.58
C ALA A 54 18.30 -1.43 20.66
N VAL A 55 19.39 -1.09 19.98
CA VAL A 55 19.90 0.29 19.90
C VAL A 55 18.86 1.21 19.22
N ALA A 56 18.25 0.79 18.12
CA ALA A 56 17.27 1.60 17.41
C ALA A 56 15.99 1.81 18.25
N GLU A 57 15.51 0.76 18.90
CA GLU A 57 14.31 0.81 19.74
C GLU A 57 14.44 1.72 20.96
N HIS A 58 15.63 1.79 21.57
CA HIS A 58 15.91 2.63 22.73
C HIS A 58 16.43 4.04 22.39
N SER A 59 16.77 4.30 21.12
CA SER A 59 17.26 5.62 20.70
C SER A 59 16.13 6.57 20.31
N ALA A 60 16.21 7.84 20.76
CA ALA A 60 15.27 8.89 20.33
C ALA A 60 15.29 9.10 18.80
N VAL A 61 16.44 8.86 18.16
CA VAL A 61 16.60 8.93 16.71
C VAL A 61 15.85 7.81 16.02
N GLY A 62 15.99 6.56 16.49
CA GLY A 62 15.27 5.41 15.96
C GLY A 62 13.75 5.59 16.09
N GLN A 63 13.28 6.03 17.23
CA GLN A 63 11.86 6.34 17.47
C GLN A 63 11.35 7.46 16.56
N LYS A 64 12.11 8.54 16.36
CA LYS A 64 11.76 9.63 15.45
C LYS A 64 11.72 9.20 13.99
N VAL A 65 12.63 8.32 13.57
CA VAL A 65 12.65 7.78 12.21
C VAL A 65 11.50 6.80 12.01
N SER A 66 11.25 5.92 12.99
CA SER A 66 10.16 4.94 12.89
C SER A 66 8.79 5.61 12.84
N SER A 67 8.53 6.63 13.64
CA SER A 67 7.24 7.34 13.69
C SER A 67 6.83 7.98 12.36
N ARG A 68 7.76 8.12 11.42
CA ARG A 68 7.44 8.57 10.06
C ARG A 68 6.76 7.50 9.23
N PHE A 69 7.10 6.21 9.45
CA PHE A 69 6.69 5.09 8.61
C PHE A 69 5.79 4.09 9.34
N VAL A 70 5.73 4.17 10.67
CA VAL A 70 4.98 3.30 11.56
C VAL A 70 4.20 4.16 12.54
N ALA A 71 2.94 3.85 12.79
CA ALA A 71 2.05 4.67 13.61
C ALA A 71 2.36 4.61 15.13
N GLY A 72 3.28 3.74 15.52
CA GLY A 72 3.61 3.46 16.92
C GLY A 72 3.48 1.97 17.23
N THR A 73 3.53 1.61 18.50
CA THR A 73 3.53 0.22 18.94
C THR A 73 2.22 -0.21 19.60
N GLN A 74 1.39 0.75 20.01
CA GLN A 74 0.15 0.50 20.75
C GLN A 74 -1.09 0.70 19.87
N LEU A 75 -2.20 0.08 20.28
CA LEU A 75 -3.49 0.21 19.60
C LEU A 75 -3.95 1.68 19.53
N ASP A 76 -3.80 2.44 20.60
CA ASP A 76 -4.20 3.85 20.62
C ASP A 76 -3.38 4.72 19.65
N ASP A 77 -2.11 4.38 19.39
CA ASP A 77 -1.29 5.09 18.43
C ASP A 77 -1.87 4.98 17.02
N ILE A 78 -2.17 3.75 16.58
CA ILE A 78 -2.74 3.52 15.25
C ILE A 78 -4.15 4.11 15.11
N LEU A 79 -4.98 4.05 16.15
CA LEU A 79 -6.32 4.63 16.14
C LEU A 79 -6.27 6.15 15.97
N ARG A 80 -5.38 6.83 16.72
CA ARG A 80 -5.15 8.28 16.61
C ARG A 80 -4.65 8.67 15.22
N VAL A 81 -3.68 7.92 14.66
CA VAL A 81 -3.15 8.19 13.31
C VAL A 81 -4.20 7.92 12.24
N THR A 82 -5.02 6.87 12.39
CA THR A 82 -6.14 6.55 11.50
C THR A 82 -7.18 7.67 11.50
N GLN A 83 -7.55 8.18 12.67
CA GLN A 83 -8.49 9.29 12.78
C GLN A 83 -7.97 10.55 12.08
N ALA A 84 -6.70 10.91 12.30
CA ALA A 84 -6.06 12.05 11.62
C ALA A 84 -6.02 11.87 10.10
N ALA A 85 -5.75 10.66 9.60
CA ALA A 85 -5.78 10.35 8.17
C ALA A 85 -7.20 10.51 7.60
N ASN A 86 -8.24 10.04 8.31
CA ASN A 86 -9.63 10.19 7.88
C ASN A 86 -10.05 11.67 7.83
N GLN A 87 -9.63 12.50 8.79
CA GLN A 87 -9.86 13.95 8.77
C GLN A 87 -9.19 14.63 7.57
N ALA A 88 -8.08 14.09 7.06
CA ALA A 88 -7.42 14.55 5.85
C ALA A 88 -8.01 13.96 4.56
N GLY A 89 -9.17 13.30 4.60
CA GLY A 89 -9.85 12.69 3.44
C GLY A 89 -9.26 11.37 2.96
N LEU A 90 -8.35 10.77 3.72
CA LEU A 90 -7.71 9.48 3.41
C LEU A 90 -8.48 8.34 4.07
N THR A 91 -8.59 7.21 3.38
CA THR A 91 -8.98 5.94 3.99
C THR A 91 -7.74 5.16 4.43
N VAL A 92 -7.90 4.21 5.33
CA VAL A 92 -6.76 3.52 5.94
C VAL A 92 -6.86 2.00 5.76
N SER A 93 -5.73 1.35 5.54
CA SER A 93 -5.56 -0.09 5.71
C SER A 93 -4.55 -0.31 6.84
N VAL A 94 -4.99 -0.93 7.94
CA VAL A 94 -4.15 -1.12 9.13
C VAL A 94 -3.49 -2.47 9.09
N ASP A 95 -2.17 -2.51 9.29
CA ASP A 95 -1.36 -3.73 9.42
C ASP A 95 -0.71 -3.80 10.80
N ASN A 96 -1.02 -4.83 11.57
CA ASN A 96 -0.26 -5.15 12.78
C ASN A 96 1.00 -5.88 12.38
N LEU A 97 2.15 -5.23 12.56
CA LEU A 97 3.45 -5.76 12.14
C LEU A 97 3.80 -7.04 12.88
N GLY A 98 4.16 -8.05 12.13
CA GLY A 98 4.59 -9.37 12.55
C GLY A 98 4.67 -10.29 11.34
N GLU A 99 5.58 -11.24 11.40
CA GLU A 99 5.76 -12.27 10.36
C GLU A 99 6.30 -13.52 11.05
N ASN A 100 6.04 -14.70 10.45
CA ASN A 100 6.67 -15.95 10.83
C ASN A 100 6.57 -16.26 12.33
N VAL A 101 5.34 -16.22 12.88
CA VAL A 101 5.09 -16.67 14.25
C VAL A 101 5.53 -18.15 14.41
N THR A 102 6.05 -18.49 15.56
CA THR A 102 6.71 -19.77 15.80
C THR A 102 5.85 -20.77 16.56
N ASN A 103 4.73 -20.32 17.12
CA ASN A 103 3.81 -21.16 17.88
C ASN A 103 2.37 -20.66 17.79
N ALA A 104 1.44 -21.51 18.21
CA ALA A 104 0.00 -21.23 18.16
C ALA A 104 -0.44 -20.08 19.10
N GLU A 105 0.26 -19.86 20.19
CA GLU A 105 -0.06 -18.80 21.15
C GLU A 105 0.23 -17.42 20.55
N GLU A 106 1.38 -17.23 19.92
CA GLU A 106 1.72 -16.01 19.17
C GLU A 106 0.71 -15.73 18.05
N ALA A 107 0.30 -16.79 17.32
CA ALA A 107 -0.72 -16.66 16.27
C ALA A 107 -2.06 -16.18 16.84
N ARG A 108 -2.54 -16.78 17.94
CA ARG A 108 -3.78 -16.37 18.61
C ARG A 108 -3.70 -14.93 19.12
N ALA A 109 -2.58 -14.56 19.76
CA ALA A 109 -2.38 -13.18 20.24
C ALA A 109 -2.42 -12.14 19.10
N SER A 110 -1.89 -12.51 17.92
CA SER A 110 -1.93 -11.65 16.73
C SER A 110 -3.37 -11.48 16.21
N VAL A 111 -4.13 -12.55 16.16
CA VAL A 111 -5.54 -12.51 15.72
C VAL A 111 -6.41 -11.71 16.69
N GLU A 112 -6.19 -11.86 17.98
CA GLU A 112 -6.93 -11.11 19.02
C GLU A 112 -6.73 -9.59 18.85
N ARG A 113 -5.51 -9.15 18.54
CA ARG A 113 -5.25 -7.73 18.24
C ARG A 113 -6.07 -7.24 17.03
N TYR A 114 -6.26 -8.06 15.99
CA TYR A 114 -7.10 -7.71 14.86
C TYR A 114 -8.59 -7.69 15.22
N HIS A 115 -9.04 -8.57 16.13
CA HIS A 115 -10.41 -8.51 16.65
C HIS A 115 -10.67 -7.21 17.40
N LEU A 116 -9.77 -6.82 18.30
CA LEU A 116 -9.84 -5.55 19.03
C LEU A 116 -9.80 -4.35 18.07
N LEU A 117 -8.93 -4.41 17.05
CA LEU A 117 -8.83 -3.36 16.05
C LEU A 117 -10.13 -3.17 15.26
N LEU A 118 -10.81 -4.26 14.86
CA LEU A 118 -12.11 -4.19 14.18
C LEU A 118 -13.19 -3.59 15.10
N ASP A 119 -13.20 -3.94 16.38
CA ASP A 119 -14.13 -3.36 17.37
C ASP A 119 -13.92 -1.85 17.51
N GLU A 120 -12.68 -1.40 17.64
CA GLU A 120 -12.36 0.02 17.77
C GLU A 120 -12.63 0.80 16.47
N ILE A 121 -12.37 0.21 15.31
CA ILE A 121 -12.76 0.78 14.00
C ILE A 121 -14.28 1.03 13.96
N ALA A 122 -15.08 0.07 14.41
CA ALA A 122 -16.53 0.19 14.46
C ALA A 122 -16.98 1.24 15.49
N ALA A 123 -16.49 1.16 16.73
CA ALA A 123 -16.86 2.03 17.83
C ALA A 123 -16.57 3.51 17.53
N ARG A 124 -15.40 3.79 16.93
CA ARG A 124 -14.97 5.15 16.55
C ARG A 124 -15.42 5.56 15.15
N LYS A 125 -16.17 4.71 14.43
CA LYS A 125 -16.63 4.93 13.05
C LYS A 125 -15.50 5.35 12.10
N LEU A 126 -14.36 4.69 12.21
CA LEU A 126 -13.17 5.00 11.39
C LEU A 126 -13.34 4.42 9.98
N ASN A 127 -12.94 5.19 8.97
CA ASN A 127 -12.86 4.70 7.59
C ASN A 127 -11.55 3.93 7.39
N ALA A 128 -11.53 2.71 7.91
CA ALA A 128 -10.37 1.84 7.90
C ALA A 128 -10.78 0.38 7.69
N ASN A 129 -9.86 -0.38 7.10
CA ASN A 129 -9.91 -1.83 7.04
C ASN A 129 -8.60 -2.44 7.57
N ILE A 130 -8.57 -3.75 7.71
CA ILE A 130 -7.37 -4.46 8.15
C ILE A 130 -6.66 -5.15 6.98
N SER A 131 -5.34 -5.26 7.09
CA SER A 131 -4.48 -6.04 6.21
C SER A 131 -3.65 -7.00 7.07
N LEU A 132 -3.52 -8.24 6.68
CA LEU A 132 -2.83 -9.28 7.46
C LEU A 132 -2.02 -10.20 6.55
N LYS A 133 -0.99 -10.87 7.13
CA LYS A 133 -0.22 -11.91 6.49
C LYS A 133 -0.58 -13.27 7.08
N LEU A 134 -0.67 -14.29 6.23
CA LEU A 134 -1.02 -15.63 6.71
C LEU A 134 0.07 -16.25 7.59
N THR A 135 1.34 -15.94 7.33
CA THR A 135 2.45 -16.40 8.21
C THR A 135 2.35 -15.80 9.62
N HIS A 136 1.87 -14.56 9.73
CA HIS A 136 1.60 -13.92 11.03
C HIS A 136 0.36 -14.50 11.72
N MET A 137 -0.56 -15.11 10.96
CA MET A 137 -1.72 -15.81 11.49
C MET A 137 -1.44 -17.31 11.78
N GLY A 138 -0.18 -17.74 11.68
CA GLY A 138 0.25 -19.09 12.01
C GLY A 138 0.16 -20.11 10.88
N LEU A 139 0.13 -19.67 9.61
CA LEU A 139 0.00 -20.60 8.46
C LEU A 139 1.05 -21.70 8.42
N ASP A 140 2.28 -21.43 8.88
CA ASP A 140 3.39 -22.39 8.90
C ASP A 140 3.46 -23.20 10.21
N VAL A 141 2.72 -22.79 11.25
CA VAL A 141 2.61 -23.50 12.52
C VAL A 141 1.49 -24.53 12.45
N ASP A 142 0.30 -24.07 12.09
CA ASP A 142 -0.90 -24.90 11.92
C ASP A 142 -1.85 -24.22 10.90
N ALA A 143 -1.88 -24.76 9.70
CA ALA A 143 -2.70 -24.22 8.62
C ALA A 143 -4.21 -24.27 8.91
N LYS A 144 -4.69 -25.25 9.71
CA LYS A 144 -6.08 -25.34 10.12
C LYS A 144 -6.42 -24.22 11.10
N LEU A 145 -5.58 -24.02 12.13
CA LEU A 145 -5.74 -22.93 13.08
C LEU A 145 -5.73 -21.57 12.38
N ALA A 146 -4.77 -21.31 11.48
CA ALA A 146 -4.71 -20.07 10.72
C ALA A 146 -6.00 -19.82 9.92
N ARG A 147 -6.55 -20.88 9.31
CA ARG A 147 -7.80 -20.82 8.55
C ARG A 147 -8.99 -20.44 9.44
N GLU A 148 -9.15 -21.12 10.56
CA GLU A 148 -10.23 -20.86 11.51
C GLU A 148 -10.17 -19.42 12.05
N GLN A 149 -8.97 -18.95 12.40
CA GLN A 149 -8.73 -17.61 12.92
C GLN A 149 -9.06 -16.52 11.89
N VAL A 150 -8.56 -16.63 10.67
CA VAL A 150 -8.83 -15.62 9.63
C VAL A 150 -10.29 -15.68 9.17
N ALA A 151 -10.91 -16.88 9.13
CA ALA A 151 -12.34 -17.03 8.88
C ALA A 151 -13.16 -16.25 9.93
N GLY A 152 -12.80 -16.33 11.21
CA GLY A 152 -13.41 -15.55 12.28
C GLY A 152 -13.28 -14.02 12.07
N LEU A 153 -12.12 -13.54 11.64
CA LEU A 153 -11.91 -12.13 11.32
C LEU A 153 -12.76 -11.66 10.12
N VAL A 154 -12.85 -12.49 9.07
CA VAL A 154 -13.66 -12.17 7.89
C VAL A 154 -15.15 -12.18 8.25
N ALA A 155 -15.63 -13.17 9.01
CA ALA A 155 -17.00 -13.22 9.48
C ALA A 155 -17.35 -12.02 10.36
N LYS A 156 -16.46 -11.61 11.27
CA LYS A 156 -16.62 -10.39 12.06
C LYS A 156 -16.71 -9.15 11.18
N ALA A 157 -15.78 -8.98 10.23
CA ALA A 157 -15.81 -7.85 9.29
C ALA A 157 -17.11 -7.83 8.47
N ALA A 158 -17.62 -8.99 8.07
CA ALA A 158 -18.86 -9.12 7.30
C ALA A 158 -20.11 -8.78 8.14
N SER A 159 -20.10 -9.03 9.45
CA SER A 159 -21.22 -8.73 10.37
C SER A 159 -21.28 -7.27 10.84
N MET A 160 -20.23 -6.49 10.60
CA MET A 160 -20.18 -5.07 10.99
C MET A 160 -21.17 -4.21 10.20
N SER A 161 -21.58 -3.07 10.76
CA SER A 161 -22.43 -2.08 10.09
C SER A 161 -21.79 -0.69 10.17
N PRO A 162 -21.25 -0.13 9.05
CA PRO A 162 -21.15 -0.77 7.72
C PRO A 162 -20.19 -1.97 7.71
N ARG A 163 -20.42 -2.90 6.79
CA ARG A 163 -19.53 -4.07 6.60
C ARG A 163 -18.09 -3.61 6.37
N ASN A 164 -17.15 -4.31 7.01
CA ASN A 164 -15.73 -4.04 6.87
C ASN A 164 -15.05 -5.05 5.93
N PHE A 165 -13.74 -4.95 5.78
CA PHE A 165 -12.98 -5.68 4.80
C PHE A 165 -11.63 -6.17 5.36
N VAL A 166 -11.28 -7.41 5.05
CA VAL A 166 -10.01 -8.04 5.39
C VAL A 166 -9.17 -8.21 4.12
N ARG A 167 -8.01 -7.60 4.08
CA ARG A 167 -7.02 -7.78 3.02
C ARG A 167 -6.02 -8.85 3.44
N VAL A 168 -5.91 -9.92 2.67
CA VAL A 168 -4.84 -10.91 2.84
C VAL A 168 -3.67 -10.46 1.96
N ASP A 169 -2.56 -10.10 2.60
CA ASP A 169 -1.35 -9.65 1.90
C ASP A 169 -0.65 -10.83 1.24
N MET A 170 -0.01 -10.57 0.09
CA MET A 170 0.76 -11.59 -0.63
C MET A 170 2.20 -11.58 -0.15
N GLU A 171 2.69 -12.75 0.15
CA GLU A 171 4.05 -13.01 0.55
C GLU A 171 4.88 -13.57 -0.62
N GLY A 172 6.01 -14.24 -0.36
CA GLY A 172 6.85 -14.81 -1.40
C GLY A 172 6.14 -15.90 -2.23
N SER A 173 6.79 -16.31 -3.31
CA SER A 173 6.21 -17.26 -4.30
C SER A 173 5.76 -18.58 -3.68
N ALA A 174 6.44 -19.05 -2.64
CA ALA A 174 6.10 -20.27 -1.92
C ALA A 174 4.70 -20.20 -1.27
N TYR A 175 4.21 -19.02 -0.96
CA TYR A 175 2.91 -18.80 -0.33
C TYR A 175 1.81 -18.43 -1.32
N THR A 176 2.16 -18.05 -2.56
CA THR A 176 1.20 -17.47 -3.51
C THR A 176 -0.02 -18.35 -3.71
N GLN A 177 0.16 -19.63 -4.04
CA GLN A 177 -0.99 -20.52 -4.30
C GLN A 177 -1.83 -20.73 -3.03
N ARG A 178 -1.18 -21.02 -1.90
CA ARG A 178 -1.87 -21.23 -0.61
C ARG A 178 -2.69 -19.99 -0.21
N THR A 179 -2.16 -18.79 -0.44
CA THR A 179 -2.85 -17.52 -0.15
C THR A 179 -4.08 -17.35 -1.04
N LEU A 180 -3.96 -17.61 -2.33
CA LEU A 180 -5.07 -17.50 -3.27
C LEU A 180 -6.17 -18.51 -2.95
N ASP A 181 -5.82 -19.78 -2.73
CA ASP A 181 -6.78 -20.83 -2.37
C ASP A 181 -7.54 -20.46 -1.08
N PHE A 182 -6.82 -19.91 -0.12
CA PHE A 182 -7.37 -19.45 1.14
C PHE A 182 -8.39 -18.30 0.96
N VAL A 183 -8.06 -17.31 0.14
CA VAL A 183 -8.96 -16.18 -0.15
C VAL A 183 -10.19 -16.65 -0.93
N HIS A 184 -10.04 -17.54 -1.93
CA HIS A 184 -11.14 -18.12 -2.68
C HIS A 184 -12.11 -18.85 -1.75
N GLU A 185 -11.58 -19.69 -0.85
CA GLU A 185 -12.36 -20.46 0.12
C GLU A 185 -13.15 -19.52 1.04
N LEU A 186 -12.51 -18.54 1.64
CA LEU A 186 -13.17 -17.57 2.53
C LEU A 186 -14.22 -16.72 1.81
N HIS A 187 -13.95 -16.33 0.55
CA HIS A 187 -14.90 -15.54 -0.24
C HIS A 187 -16.18 -16.32 -0.57
N ARG A 188 -16.07 -17.63 -0.80
CA ARG A 188 -17.22 -18.50 -1.12
C ARG A 188 -18.14 -18.77 0.06
N VAL A 189 -17.69 -18.55 1.30
CA VAL A 189 -18.55 -18.66 2.48
C VAL A 189 -19.68 -17.64 2.39
N SER A 190 -20.91 -18.10 2.60
CA SER A 190 -22.11 -17.25 2.53
C SER A 190 -21.99 -16.05 3.49
N GLY A 191 -22.25 -14.86 2.99
CA GLY A 191 -22.11 -13.60 3.75
C GLY A 191 -20.73 -12.95 3.70
N ASN A 192 -19.68 -13.66 3.25
CA ASN A 192 -18.33 -13.10 3.19
C ASN A 192 -18.01 -12.36 1.87
N GLN A 193 -18.88 -12.48 0.85
CA GLN A 193 -18.66 -11.84 -0.45
C GLN A 193 -18.43 -10.34 -0.29
N GLY A 194 -17.34 -9.85 -0.88
CA GLY A 194 -16.93 -8.45 -0.81
C GLY A 194 -16.23 -8.04 0.51
N CYS A 195 -16.08 -8.95 1.50
CA CYS A 195 -15.43 -8.66 2.79
C CYS A 195 -14.00 -9.20 2.89
N VAL A 196 -13.55 -9.99 1.94
CA VAL A 196 -12.17 -10.49 1.86
C VAL A 196 -11.60 -10.27 0.46
N GLY A 197 -10.29 -10.10 0.36
CA GLY A 197 -9.60 -9.98 -0.93
C GLY A 197 -8.10 -10.19 -0.83
N ALA A 198 -7.47 -10.42 -1.99
CA ALA A 198 -6.06 -10.73 -2.12
C ALA A 198 -5.22 -9.54 -2.62
N VAL A 199 -3.90 -9.69 -2.47
CA VAL A 199 -2.90 -8.84 -3.13
C VAL A 199 -2.28 -9.62 -4.29
N ILE A 200 -2.14 -8.96 -5.44
CA ILE A 200 -1.43 -9.51 -6.60
C ILE A 200 -0.19 -8.66 -6.89
N GLN A 201 0.91 -9.36 -7.11
CA GLN A 201 2.21 -8.76 -7.41
C GLN A 201 2.47 -8.85 -8.92
N SER A 202 2.50 -7.70 -9.61
CA SER A 202 2.59 -7.65 -11.09
C SER A 202 3.92 -8.19 -11.64
N TYR A 203 4.96 -8.32 -10.82
CA TYR A 203 6.22 -8.92 -11.27
C TYR A 203 6.13 -10.44 -11.46
N MET A 204 5.16 -11.12 -10.83
CA MET A 204 4.98 -12.56 -10.97
C MET A 204 4.47 -12.94 -12.35
N ARG A 205 5.08 -13.93 -12.98
CA ARG A 205 4.67 -14.39 -14.33
C ARG A 205 3.25 -14.94 -14.36
N ARG A 206 2.76 -15.47 -13.25
CA ARG A 206 1.41 -16.01 -13.11
C ARG A 206 0.33 -14.96 -12.85
N SER A 207 0.69 -13.69 -12.59
CA SER A 207 -0.20 -12.66 -12.06
C SER A 207 -1.44 -12.38 -12.92
N GLU A 208 -1.35 -12.52 -14.24
CA GLU A 208 -2.50 -12.33 -15.13
C GLU A 208 -3.56 -13.40 -14.92
N ASN A 209 -3.18 -14.68 -14.98
CA ASN A 209 -4.08 -15.80 -14.72
C ASN A 209 -4.69 -15.76 -13.30
N ASP A 210 -3.91 -15.31 -12.30
CA ASP A 210 -4.42 -15.16 -10.95
C ASP A 210 -5.45 -14.01 -10.85
N VAL A 211 -5.20 -12.89 -11.53
CA VAL A 211 -6.16 -11.78 -11.63
C VAL A 211 -7.47 -12.24 -12.28
N GLU A 212 -7.40 -12.95 -13.42
CA GLU A 212 -8.58 -13.43 -14.12
C GLU A 212 -9.45 -14.36 -13.25
N LYS A 213 -8.82 -15.28 -12.51
CA LYS A 213 -9.53 -16.18 -11.59
C LYS A 213 -10.22 -15.42 -10.44
N LEU A 214 -9.53 -14.45 -9.84
CA LEU A 214 -10.10 -13.64 -8.77
C LEU A 214 -11.25 -12.76 -9.27
N LEU A 215 -11.13 -12.20 -10.46
CA LEU A 215 -12.17 -11.39 -11.09
C LEU A 215 -13.41 -12.21 -11.45
N ALA A 216 -13.24 -13.45 -11.89
CA ALA A 216 -14.36 -14.36 -12.18
C ALA A 216 -15.27 -14.60 -10.96
N GLU A 217 -14.73 -14.49 -9.74
CA GLU A 217 -15.49 -14.59 -8.48
C GLU A 217 -15.84 -13.22 -7.86
N GLY A 218 -15.49 -12.10 -8.50
CA GLY A 218 -15.73 -10.76 -7.96
C GLY A 218 -14.86 -10.40 -6.76
N ILE A 219 -13.73 -11.09 -6.56
CA ILE A 219 -12.83 -10.87 -5.44
C ILE A 219 -12.05 -9.57 -5.63
N ARG A 220 -12.04 -8.73 -4.60
CA ARG A 220 -11.33 -7.44 -4.60
C ARG A 220 -9.82 -7.63 -4.53
N ILE A 221 -9.08 -6.94 -5.40
CA ILE A 221 -7.63 -7.08 -5.54
C ILE A 221 -6.93 -5.77 -5.14
N ARG A 222 -5.81 -5.90 -4.43
CA ARG A 222 -4.77 -4.88 -4.35
C ARG A 222 -3.67 -5.24 -5.33
N LEU A 223 -3.45 -4.43 -6.35
CA LEU A 223 -2.35 -4.61 -7.28
C LEU A 223 -1.12 -3.86 -6.81
N CYS A 224 0.02 -4.55 -6.64
CA CYS A 224 1.33 -3.96 -6.36
C CYS A 224 2.39 -4.47 -7.34
N LYS A 225 3.59 -3.89 -7.33
CA LYS A 225 4.69 -4.32 -8.22
C LYS A 225 5.30 -5.65 -7.79
N GLY A 226 5.48 -5.85 -6.50
CA GLY A 226 6.19 -6.96 -5.87
C GLY A 226 7.43 -6.46 -5.11
N ALA A 227 7.80 -7.17 -4.04
CA ALA A 227 8.88 -6.75 -3.14
C ALA A 227 9.90 -7.87 -2.86
N TYR A 228 9.56 -9.12 -3.10
CA TYR A 228 10.41 -10.26 -2.81
C TYR A 228 11.44 -10.50 -3.91
N LYS A 229 12.57 -11.12 -3.55
CA LYS A 229 13.58 -11.54 -4.52
C LYS A 229 13.20 -12.93 -5.03
N GLU A 230 12.67 -12.99 -6.23
CA GLU A 230 12.24 -14.22 -6.88
C GLU A 230 13.12 -14.51 -8.10
N PRO A 231 13.34 -15.79 -8.45
CA PRO A 231 14.15 -16.15 -9.60
C PRO A 231 13.44 -15.82 -10.94
N PRO A 232 14.19 -15.75 -12.06
CA PRO A 232 13.66 -15.35 -13.36
C PRO A 232 12.54 -16.24 -13.90
N GLU A 233 12.49 -17.50 -13.49
CA GLU A 233 11.45 -18.47 -13.88
C GLU A 233 10.09 -18.11 -13.27
N ILE A 234 10.12 -17.45 -12.12
CA ILE A 234 8.93 -17.09 -11.32
C ILE A 234 8.52 -15.65 -11.57
N ALA A 235 9.50 -14.72 -11.67
CA ALA A 235 9.22 -13.30 -11.74
C ALA A 235 9.98 -12.56 -12.84
N LEU A 236 9.39 -11.47 -13.34
CA LEU A 236 10.01 -10.52 -14.23
C LEU A 236 11.13 -9.77 -13.52
N GLN A 237 12.31 -9.69 -14.14
CA GLN A 237 13.50 -9.08 -13.53
C GLN A 237 13.67 -7.62 -13.91
N LYS A 238 13.21 -7.21 -15.09
CA LYS A 238 13.39 -5.84 -15.57
C LYS A 238 12.24 -4.95 -15.11
N LYS A 239 12.59 -3.80 -14.51
CA LYS A 239 11.62 -2.80 -14.05
C LYS A 239 10.60 -2.42 -15.13
N SER A 240 11.05 -2.26 -16.39
CA SER A 240 10.17 -1.92 -17.52
C SER A 240 9.11 -2.98 -17.80
N GLU A 241 9.48 -4.26 -17.68
CA GLU A 241 8.54 -5.38 -17.86
C GLU A 241 7.52 -5.44 -16.73
N VAL A 242 7.98 -5.22 -15.47
CA VAL A 242 7.10 -5.15 -14.29
C VAL A 242 6.13 -3.96 -14.40
N ASP A 243 6.61 -2.78 -14.82
CA ASP A 243 5.78 -1.59 -15.00
C ASP A 243 4.75 -1.81 -16.12
N ALA A 244 5.14 -2.43 -17.25
CA ALA A 244 4.23 -2.74 -18.34
C ALA A 244 3.15 -3.74 -17.94
N ASN A 245 3.53 -4.80 -17.21
CA ASN A 245 2.56 -5.78 -16.69
C ASN A 245 1.64 -5.16 -15.63
N TYR A 246 2.16 -4.29 -14.76
CA TYR A 246 1.32 -3.54 -13.82
C TYR A 246 0.24 -2.74 -14.55
N ILE A 247 0.61 -1.98 -15.58
CA ILE A 247 -0.33 -1.18 -16.37
C ILE A 247 -1.36 -2.06 -17.08
N LYS A 248 -0.95 -3.21 -17.62
CA LYS A 248 -1.86 -4.19 -18.23
C LYS A 248 -2.91 -4.68 -17.24
N LEU A 249 -2.46 -5.18 -16.08
CA LEU A 249 -3.33 -5.70 -15.03
C LEU A 249 -4.21 -4.61 -14.42
N MET A 250 -3.68 -3.41 -14.21
CA MET A 250 -4.43 -2.24 -13.77
C MET A 250 -5.63 -1.97 -14.67
N LYS A 251 -5.45 -1.98 -16.00
CA LYS A 251 -6.53 -1.77 -16.97
C LYS A 251 -7.61 -2.85 -16.90
N LEU A 252 -7.20 -4.11 -16.69
CA LEU A 252 -8.14 -5.22 -16.46
C LEU A 252 -8.97 -4.99 -15.19
N LEU A 253 -8.33 -4.65 -14.08
CA LEU A 253 -8.99 -4.38 -12.82
C LEU A 253 -9.97 -3.21 -12.92
N MET A 254 -9.57 -2.11 -13.55
CA MET A 254 -10.41 -0.93 -13.70
C MET A 254 -11.66 -1.16 -14.57
N LYS A 255 -11.60 -2.10 -15.52
CA LYS A 255 -12.73 -2.49 -16.36
C LYS A 255 -13.67 -3.52 -15.74
N SER A 256 -13.27 -4.19 -14.68
CA SER A 256 -14.02 -5.31 -14.09
C SER A 256 -15.35 -4.92 -13.42
N GLY A 257 -15.53 -3.64 -13.11
CA GLY A 257 -16.67 -3.14 -12.33
C GLY A 257 -16.58 -3.40 -10.82
N ALA A 258 -15.59 -4.16 -10.34
CA ALA A 258 -15.36 -4.37 -8.93
C ALA A 258 -14.40 -3.31 -8.35
N TYR A 259 -14.49 -3.07 -7.03
CA TYR A 259 -13.66 -2.07 -6.35
C TYR A 259 -12.27 -2.61 -6.03
N HIS A 260 -11.25 -2.10 -6.68
CA HIS A 260 -9.86 -2.54 -6.53
C HIS A 260 -8.94 -1.44 -5.99
N GLY A 261 -7.78 -1.83 -5.45
CA GLY A 261 -6.72 -0.94 -4.99
C GLY A 261 -5.50 -0.98 -5.92
N LEU A 262 -5.05 0.20 -6.37
CA LEU A 262 -3.85 0.38 -7.18
C LEU A 262 -2.71 0.85 -6.28
N ALA A 263 -1.88 -0.09 -5.80
CA ALA A 263 -0.82 0.19 -4.83
C ALA A 263 0.47 0.63 -5.54
N THR A 264 0.69 1.94 -5.63
CA THR A 264 1.86 2.51 -6.27
C THR A 264 2.16 3.94 -5.80
N HIS A 265 3.45 4.33 -5.83
CA HIS A 265 3.93 5.71 -5.66
C HIS A 265 4.52 6.27 -6.98
N ASP A 266 4.38 5.53 -8.08
CA ASP A 266 4.92 5.91 -9.39
C ASP A 266 3.92 6.83 -10.11
N GLU A 267 4.27 8.12 -10.21
CA GLU A 267 3.42 9.12 -10.84
C GLU A 267 3.06 8.80 -12.30
N ARG A 268 3.95 8.12 -13.02
CA ARG A 268 3.65 7.73 -14.41
C ARG A 268 2.51 6.72 -14.46
N ILE A 269 2.51 5.74 -13.55
CA ILE A 269 1.43 4.75 -13.45
C ILE A 269 0.14 5.40 -12.95
N ILE A 270 0.24 6.31 -11.98
CA ILE A 270 -0.93 7.07 -11.48
C ILE A 270 -1.54 7.91 -12.61
N ASN A 271 -0.72 8.62 -13.38
CA ASN A 271 -1.21 9.42 -14.51
C ASN A 271 -1.80 8.55 -15.62
N GLU A 272 -1.22 7.38 -15.91
CA GLU A 272 -1.80 6.41 -16.84
C GLU A 272 -3.17 5.90 -16.35
N ALA A 273 -3.33 5.62 -15.04
CA ALA A 273 -4.62 5.24 -14.45
C ALA A 273 -5.65 6.37 -14.59
N LYS A 274 -5.28 7.63 -14.30
CA LYS A 274 -6.16 8.79 -14.46
C LYS A 274 -6.61 8.97 -15.91
N THR A 275 -5.65 8.90 -16.85
CA THR A 275 -5.93 9.02 -18.30
C THR A 275 -6.85 7.89 -18.77
N PHE A 276 -6.59 6.68 -18.32
CA PHE A 276 -7.40 5.51 -18.65
C PHE A 276 -8.82 5.64 -18.09
N ALA A 277 -8.96 6.07 -16.82
CA ALA A 277 -10.27 6.29 -16.21
C ALA A 277 -11.10 7.33 -16.98
N THR A 278 -10.48 8.45 -17.38
CA THR A 278 -11.14 9.49 -18.18
C THR A 278 -11.57 8.97 -19.53
N ARG A 279 -10.70 8.23 -20.25
CA ARG A 279 -10.99 7.70 -21.57
C ARG A 279 -12.12 6.66 -21.57
N GLU A 280 -12.14 5.79 -20.56
CA GLU A 280 -13.12 4.71 -20.44
C GLU A 280 -14.36 5.12 -19.63
N ALA A 281 -14.48 6.40 -19.26
CA ALA A 281 -15.57 6.95 -18.44
C ALA A 281 -15.73 6.22 -17.08
N ILE A 282 -14.63 5.75 -16.48
CA ILE A 282 -14.64 5.08 -15.17
C ILE A 282 -14.72 6.12 -14.05
N PRO A 283 -15.70 6.05 -13.14
CA PRO A 283 -15.85 6.98 -12.04
C PRO A 283 -14.59 7.01 -11.12
N ARG A 284 -14.25 8.18 -10.59
CA ARG A 284 -13.08 8.36 -9.72
C ARG A 284 -13.17 7.57 -8.41
N ASP A 285 -14.35 7.15 -8.03
CA ASP A 285 -14.62 6.36 -6.84
C ASP A 285 -14.83 4.86 -7.10
N ALA A 286 -14.69 4.42 -8.36
CA ALA A 286 -14.77 3.00 -8.73
C ALA A 286 -13.54 2.18 -8.28
N PHE A 287 -12.43 2.85 -7.97
CA PHE A 287 -11.19 2.25 -7.48
C PHE A 287 -10.51 3.20 -6.50
N GLU A 288 -9.41 2.78 -5.89
CA GLU A 288 -8.60 3.64 -5.03
C GLU A 288 -7.11 3.52 -5.34
N PHE A 289 -6.37 4.63 -5.18
CA PHE A 289 -4.92 4.58 -5.10
C PHE A 289 -4.52 4.17 -3.68
N GLN A 290 -3.53 3.29 -3.58
CA GLN A 290 -3.01 2.84 -2.29
C GLN A 290 -1.53 3.22 -2.14
N MET A 291 -1.19 3.82 -1.01
CA MET A 291 0.15 4.34 -0.76
C MET A 291 0.60 4.01 0.67
N LEU A 292 1.90 3.92 0.90
CA LEU A 292 2.44 3.64 2.22
C LEU A 292 2.43 4.90 3.09
N TYR A 293 2.22 4.71 4.38
CA TYR A 293 2.31 5.76 5.39
C TYR A 293 3.69 6.43 5.39
N GLY A 294 3.72 7.74 5.48
CA GLY A 294 4.96 8.54 5.48
C GLY A 294 5.66 8.71 4.13
N ILE A 295 5.19 8.05 3.07
CA ILE A 295 5.76 8.11 1.71
C ILE A 295 4.89 8.99 0.83
N ARG A 296 5.52 10.01 0.18
CA ARG A 296 4.84 10.90 -0.78
C ARG A 296 3.52 11.48 -0.26
N ARG A 297 3.54 12.05 0.95
CA ARG A 297 2.36 12.73 1.53
C ARG A 297 1.85 13.86 0.64
N ASP A 298 2.75 14.54 -0.07
CA ASP A 298 2.43 15.53 -1.11
C ASP A 298 1.48 14.96 -2.16
N LEU A 299 1.83 13.80 -2.71
CA LEU A 299 1.06 13.13 -3.75
C LEU A 299 -0.27 12.58 -3.22
N GLN A 300 -0.28 12.05 -1.98
CA GLN A 300 -1.52 11.59 -1.33
C GLN A 300 -2.54 12.74 -1.25
N GLN A 301 -2.12 13.90 -0.78
CA GLN A 301 -2.98 15.08 -0.66
C GLN A 301 -3.42 15.62 -2.02
N SER A 302 -2.51 15.69 -3.00
CA SER A 302 -2.86 16.09 -4.37
C SER A 302 -3.97 15.22 -4.95
N LEU A 303 -3.85 13.90 -4.80
CA LEU A 303 -4.87 12.95 -5.28
C LEU A 303 -6.22 13.14 -4.59
N VAL A 304 -6.24 13.38 -3.28
CA VAL A 304 -7.47 13.68 -2.54
C VAL A 304 -8.10 14.98 -3.02
N HIS A 305 -7.31 16.05 -3.20
CA HIS A 305 -7.81 17.33 -3.72
C HIS A 305 -8.37 17.21 -5.15
N GLU A 306 -7.80 16.33 -5.96
CA GLU A 306 -8.31 16.03 -7.29
C GLU A 306 -9.58 15.17 -7.28
N GLY A 307 -10.06 14.75 -6.11
CA GLY A 307 -11.27 13.94 -5.93
C GLY A 307 -11.06 12.43 -6.15
N TRP A 308 -9.83 11.93 -6.12
CA TRP A 308 -9.54 10.50 -6.16
C TRP A 308 -9.62 9.89 -4.77
N ARG A 309 -10.05 8.64 -4.68
CA ARG A 309 -9.95 7.87 -3.43
C ARG A 309 -8.52 7.44 -3.19
N VAL A 310 -8.01 7.73 -2.00
CA VAL A 310 -6.65 7.35 -1.56
C VAL A 310 -6.74 6.59 -0.26
N ARG A 311 -6.15 5.41 -0.24
CA ARG A 311 -5.98 4.60 0.96
C ARG A 311 -4.52 4.58 1.37
N VAL A 312 -4.26 4.83 2.64
CA VAL A 312 -2.91 4.75 3.22
C VAL A 312 -2.78 3.45 4.00
N TYR A 313 -1.77 2.66 3.65
CA TYR A 313 -1.37 1.47 4.40
C TYR A 313 -0.54 1.91 5.58
N ILE A 314 -1.04 1.71 6.79
CA ILE A 314 -0.41 2.16 8.03
C ILE A 314 -0.04 0.97 8.89
N PRO A 315 1.25 0.65 9.00
CA PRO A 315 1.73 -0.38 9.92
C PRO A 315 1.83 0.16 11.34
N PHE A 316 1.62 -0.71 12.33
CA PHE A 316 1.88 -0.46 13.74
C PHE A 316 2.34 -1.75 14.43
N GLY A 317 2.92 -1.65 15.60
CA GLY A 317 3.33 -2.82 16.39
C GLY A 317 4.82 -2.84 16.72
N THR A 318 5.23 -3.82 17.53
CA THR A 318 6.59 -3.93 18.08
C THR A 318 7.62 -4.39 17.03
N GLU A 319 7.18 -5.07 15.95
CA GLU A 319 8.06 -5.56 14.89
C GLU A 319 8.37 -4.49 13.83
N TRP A 320 8.47 -3.22 14.24
CA TRP A 320 8.68 -2.08 13.35
C TRP A 320 10.12 -2.02 12.77
N TYR A 321 11.13 -2.51 13.49
CA TYR A 321 12.52 -2.40 13.05
C TYR A 321 12.79 -3.19 11.76
N PRO A 322 12.46 -4.48 11.64
CA PRO A 322 12.61 -5.21 10.39
C PRO A 322 11.82 -4.58 9.24
N TYR A 323 10.60 -4.11 9.51
CA TYR A 323 9.79 -3.40 8.52
C TYR A 323 10.49 -2.14 8.00
N LEU A 324 11.01 -1.28 8.90
CA LEU A 324 11.72 -0.06 8.54
C LEU A 324 12.95 -0.37 7.68
N MET A 325 13.73 -1.37 8.07
CA MET A 325 14.94 -1.76 7.34
C MET A 325 14.63 -2.24 5.91
N ARG A 326 13.54 -2.99 5.72
CA ARG A 326 13.06 -3.36 4.38
C ARG A 326 12.66 -2.13 3.55
N ARG A 327 11.97 -1.15 4.14
CA ARG A 327 11.61 0.12 3.44
C ARG A 327 12.84 0.93 3.05
N LEU A 328 13.89 0.94 3.87
CA LEU A 328 15.18 1.58 3.55
C LEU A 328 15.92 0.82 2.44
N ALA A 329 15.90 -0.51 2.47
CA ALA A 329 16.49 -1.36 1.44
C ALA A 329 15.86 -1.16 0.05
N GLU A 330 14.54 -0.95 -0.03
CA GLU A 330 13.82 -0.75 -1.30
C GLU A 330 14.14 0.58 -1.98
N ARG A 331 14.48 1.62 -1.21
CA ARG A 331 14.81 2.95 -1.73
C ARG A 331 15.94 3.59 -0.95
N PRO A 332 17.20 3.40 -1.37
CA PRO A 332 18.35 4.04 -0.74
C PRO A 332 18.28 5.58 -0.71
N ALA A 333 17.51 6.20 -1.61
CA ALA A 333 17.22 7.63 -1.57
C ALA A 333 16.47 8.06 -0.29
N ASN A 334 15.72 7.16 0.34
CA ASN A 334 15.09 7.42 1.64
C ASN A 334 16.13 7.57 2.76
N LEU A 335 17.30 6.94 2.63
CA LEU A 335 18.44 7.08 3.56
C LEU A 335 18.98 8.50 3.58
N TRP A 336 19.19 9.09 2.41
CA TRP A 336 19.65 10.48 2.32
C TRP A 336 18.68 11.43 2.99
N PHE A 337 17.39 11.19 2.80
CA PHE A 337 16.35 11.98 3.44
C PHE A 337 16.33 11.78 4.97
N VAL A 338 16.48 10.55 5.45
CA VAL A 338 16.59 10.22 6.88
C VAL A 338 17.86 10.86 7.47
N ALA A 339 19.01 10.67 6.83
CA ALA A 339 20.27 11.26 7.26
C ALA A 339 20.23 12.79 7.32
N LYS A 340 19.67 13.44 6.28
CA LYS A 340 19.54 14.89 6.25
C LYS A 340 18.60 15.44 7.33
N ASN A 341 17.56 14.72 7.71
CA ASN A 341 16.65 15.15 8.78
C ASN A 341 17.17 14.85 10.20
N ILE A 342 18.09 13.90 10.33
CA ILE A 342 18.80 13.66 11.60
C ILE A 342 19.83 14.77 11.85
N MET A 343 20.50 15.25 10.79
CA MET A 343 21.55 16.28 10.88
C MET A 343 20.99 17.72 10.94
N ARG A 344 19.72 17.94 10.65
CA ARG A 344 19.05 19.24 10.84
C ARG A 344 18.40 19.27 12.22
N ARG A 345 19.19 19.66 13.21
CA ARG A 345 18.76 20.26 14.47
C ARG A 345 18.60 21.76 14.31
#